data_741152809276b5594a344e55177985f5
#
_entry.id   741152809276b5594a344e55177985f5
#
_cell.length_a   1.000
_cell.length_b   1.000
_cell.length_c   1.000
_cell.angle_alpha   90.00
_cell.angle_beta   90.00
_cell.angle_gamma   90.00
#
_symmetry.space_group_name_H-M   'P 1'
#
loop_
_entity.id
_entity.type
_entity.pdbx_description
1 polymer ?
#
loop_
_entity_poly.entity_id
_entity_poly.type
_entity_poly.pdbx_seq_one_letter_code
_entity_poly.pdbx_strand_id
1 'polypeptide(L)'
;MKKIDKTIAHIRDLERRLGEVDNNLRYIKVVQALKHSLDNLYALLLLDTAMQRKYQSTYMVYFYNGGGFSRYDRVCNSLLEYKNGNRPF
;
A
#
# COMPACT_ATOMS: atom_id res chain seq x y z
N MET A 1 -3.23 21.12 -0.62
CA MET A 1 -2.43 19.88 -0.61
C MET A 1 -2.71 19.07 -1.86
N LYS A 2 -1.67 18.60 -2.52
CA LYS A 2 -1.80 17.78 -3.72
C LYS A 2 -2.41 16.42 -3.39
N LYS A 3 -3.16 15.85 -4.34
CA LYS A 3 -3.83 14.56 -4.18
C LYS A 3 -2.84 13.42 -3.85
N ILE A 4 -1.64 13.46 -4.44
CA ILE A 4 -0.59 12.49 -4.15
C ILE A 4 -0.17 12.56 -2.68
N ASP A 5 0.06 13.77 -2.16
CA ASP A 5 0.48 13.95 -0.76
C ASP A 5 -0.57 13.43 0.23
N LYS A 6 -1.84 13.67 -0.06
CA LYS A 6 -2.96 13.15 0.74
C LYS A 6 -3.00 11.63 0.69
N THR A 7 -2.80 11.05 -0.48
CA THR A 7 -2.81 9.61 -0.67
C THR A 7 -1.66 8.95 0.10
N ILE A 8 -0.45 9.53 0.02
CA ILE A 8 0.72 9.04 0.77
C ILE A 8 0.48 9.12 2.28
N ALA A 9 -0.06 10.23 2.77
CA ALA A 9 -0.37 10.39 4.19
C ALA A 9 -1.40 9.36 4.65
N HIS A 10 -2.41 9.08 3.84
CA HIS A 10 -3.42 8.08 4.12
C HIS A 10 -2.82 6.66 4.17
N ILE A 11 -1.93 6.34 3.22
CA ILE A 11 -1.22 5.05 3.20
C ILE A 11 -0.41 4.86 4.49
N ARG A 12 0.33 5.89 4.90
CA ARG A 12 1.12 5.83 6.15
C ARG A 12 0.25 5.61 7.37
N ASP A 13 -0.91 6.25 7.43
CA ASP A 13 -1.87 6.06 8.51
C ASP A 13 -2.42 4.64 8.53
N LEU A 14 -2.74 4.09 7.36
CA LEU A 14 -3.23 2.72 7.24
C LEU A 14 -2.16 1.69 7.64
N GLU A 15 -0.90 1.91 7.25
CA GLU A 15 0.21 1.05 7.65
C GLU A 15 0.37 1.03 9.18
N ARG A 16 0.25 2.19 9.83
CA ARG A 16 0.29 2.28 11.28
C ARG A 16 -0.87 1.53 11.93
N ARG A 17 -2.07 1.71 11.42
CA ARG A 17 -3.26 1.02 11.92
C ARG A 17 -3.16 -0.49 11.79
N LEU A 18 -2.53 -0.95 10.70
CA LEU A 18 -2.35 -2.37 10.45
C LEU A 18 -1.58 -3.06 11.58
N GLY A 19 -0.58 -2.37 12.16
CA GLY A 19 0.18 -2.88 13.30
C GLY A 19 -0.59 -2.87 14.62
N GLU A 20 -1.70 -2.17 14.71
CA GLU A 20 -2.50 -2.02 15.94
C GLU A 20 -3.76 -2.88 15.95
N VAL A 21 -4.07 -3.54 14.84
CA VAL A 21 -5.34 -4.26 14.68
C VAL A 21 -5.16 -5.74 15.01
N ASP A 22 -5.91 -6.23 15.96
CA ASP A 22 -5.96 -7.64 16.37
C ASP A 22 -7.28 -8.34 16.03
N ASN A 23 -8.28 -7.61 15.53
CA ASN A 23 -9.55 -8.16 15.10
C ASN A 23 -9.50 -8.51 13.60
N ASN A 24 -9.86 -9.74 13.26
CA ASN A 24 -9.77 -10.24 11.88
C ASN A 24 -10.52 -9.39 10.85
N LEU A 25 -11.74 -8.96 11.18
CA LEU A 25 -12.54 -8.13 10.28
C LEU A 25 -11.92 -6.77 10.06
N ARG A 26 -11.40 -6.15 11.12
CA ARG A 26 -10.70 -4.87 11.03
C ARG A 26 -9.42 -4.99 10.21
N TYR A 27 -8.67 -6.07 10.44
CA TYR A 27 -7.45 -6.34 9.69
C TYR A 27 -7.75 -6.39 8.19
N ILE A 28 -8.74 -7.18 7.78
CA ILE A 28 -9.14 -7.31 6.37
C ILE A 28 -9.52 -5.95 5.80
N LYS A 29 -10.32 -5.16 6.53
CA LYS A 29 -10.74 -3.83 6.07
C LYS A 29 -9.56 -2.89 5.89
N VAL A 30 -8.61 -2.89 6.82
CA VAL A 30 -7.41 -2.05 6.71
C VAL A 30 -6.54 -2.49 5.54
N VAL A 31 -6.34 -3.78 5.34
CA VAL A 31 -5.56 -4.30 4.20
C VAL A 31 -6.23 -3.93 2.87
N GLN A 32 -7.54 -4.06 2.76
CA GLN A 32 -8.29 -3.67 1.56
C GLN A 32 -8.17 -2.17 1.29
N ALA A 33 -8.30 -1.36 2.32
CA ALA A 33 -8.15 0.09 2.19
C ALA A 33 -6.73 0.46 1.77
N LEU A 34 -5.73 -0.21 2.33
CA LEU A 34 -4.33 0.02 1.97
C LEU A 34 -4.08 -0.36 0.52
N LYS A 35 -4.55 -1.53 0.09
CA LYS A 35 -4.44 -1.96 -1.31
C LYS A 35 -5.07 -0.95 -2.25
N HIS A 36 -6.27 -0.50 -1.95
CA HIS A 36 -6.97 0.50 -2.78
C HIS A 36 -6.19 1.82 -2.86
N SER A 37 -5.65 2.27 -1.74
CA SER A 37 -4.86 3.50 -1.69
C SER A 37 -3.56 3.37 -2.46
N LEU A 38 -2.91 2.19 -2.42
CA LEU A 38 -1.71 1.91 -3.20
C LEU A 38 -2.02 1.85 -4.70
N ASP A 39 -3.12 1.24 -5.11
CA ASP A 39 -3.58 1.24 -6.50
C ASP A 39 -3.78 2.68 -6.99
N ASN A 40 -4.39 3.50 -6.17
CA ASN A 40 -4.66 4.91 -6.48
C ASN A 40 -3.35 5.71 -6.60
N LEU A 41 -2.41 5.50 -5.68
CA LEU A 41 -1.10 6.13 -5.74
C LEU A 41 -0.33 5.70 -7.00
N TYR A 42 -0.35 4.42 -7.33
CA TYR A 42 0.29 3.89 -8.52
C TYR A 42 -0.27 4.57 -9.78
N ALA A 43 -1.59 4.63 -9.89
CA ALA A 43 -2.25 5.29 -11.02
C ALA A 43 -1.85 6.77 -11.13
N LEU A 44 -1.82 7.49 -10.00
CA LEU A 44 -1.42 8.90 -9.98
C LEU A 44 0.04 9.09 -10.41
N LEU A 45 0.94 8.21 -9.98
CA LEU A 45 2.35 8.29 -10.33
C LEU A 45 2.61 7.94 -11.79
N LEU A 46 1.79 7.07 -12.40
CA LEU A 46 1.94 6.72 -13.82
C LEU A 46 1.46 7.80 -14.77
N LEU A 47 0.64 8.74 -14.30
CA LEU A 47 0.08 9.80 -15.15
C LEU A 47 1.11 10.84 -15.58
N ASP A 48 2.22 10.99 -14.83
CA ASP A 48 3.17 12.08 -15.06
C ASP A 48 4.58 11.65 -14.67
N THR A 49 5.48 11.64 -15.64
CA THR A 49 6.90 11.33 -15.43
C THR A 49 7.57 12.28 -14.43
N ALA A 50 7.19 13.54 -14.43
CA ALA A 50 7.72 14.52 -13.48
C ALA A 50 7.32 14.17 -12.05
N MET A 51 6.09 13.71 -11.85
CA MET A 51 5.61 13.23 -10.55
C MET A 51 6.34 11.95 -10.10
N GLN A 52 6.59 11.02 -11.02
CA GLN A 52 7.40 9.84 -10.72
C GLN A 52 8.80 10.23 -10.22
N ARG A 53 9.45 11.16 -10.89
CA ARG A 53 10.79 11.66 -10.50
C ARG A 53 10.75 12.31 -9.13
N LYS A 54 9.75 13.14 -8.88
CA LYS A 54 9.58 13.81 -7.59
C LYS A 54 9.37 12.82 -6.44
N TYR A 55 8.60 11.77 -6.67
CA TYR A 55 8.26 10.77 -5.67
C TYR A 55 8.99 9.43 -5.91
N GLN A 56 10.16 9.49 -6.52
CA GLN A 56 10.93 8.29 -6.89
C GLN A 56 11.16 7.35 -5.71
N SER A 57 11.53 7.88 -4.55
CA SER A 57 11.76 7.04 -3.37
C SER A 57 10.48 6.32 -2.92
N THR A 58 9.33 7.01 -2.96
CA THR A 58 8.03 6.40 -2.64
C THR A 58 7.66 5.33 -3.66
N TYR A 59 7.86 5.61 -4.95
CA TYR A 59 7.62 4.65 -6.01
C TYR A 59 8.48 3.39 -5.83
N MET A 60 9.77 3.57 -5.57
CA MET A 60 10.71 2.46 -5.36
C MET A 60 10.32 1.60 -4.17
N VAL A 61 9.84 2.21 -3.09
CA VAL A 61 9.45 1.48 -1.88
C VAL A 61 8.21 0.63 -2.11
N TYR A 62 7.22 1.16 -2.82
CA TYR A 62 5.92 0.48 -2.94
C TYR A 62 5.78 -0.39 -4.19
N PHE A 63 6.40 0.01 -5.31
CA PHE A 63 6.09 -0.59 -6.61
C PHE A 63 7.27 -1.20 -7.35
N TYR A 64 8.49 -0.78 -7.06
CA TYR A 64 9.65 -1.32 -7.75
C TYR A 64 9.97 -2.72 -7.23
N ASN A 65 10.05 -3.68 -8.17
CA ASN A 65 10.25 -5.09 -7.86
C ASN A 65 11.54 -5.62 -8.51
N GLY A 66 12.64 -4.89 -8.35
CA GLY A 66 13.92 -5.21 -8.99
C GLY A 66 14.78 -6.23 -8.23
N GLY A 67 14.19 -7.16 -7.51
CA GLY A 67 14.94 -8.20 -6.77
C GLY A 67 14.30 -8.60 -5.44
N GLY A 68 13.07 -8.18 -5.17
CA GLY A 68 12.36 -8.51 -3.95
C GLY A 68 10.91 -8.07 -4.00
N PHE A 69 10.16 -8.38 -2.96
CA PHE A 69 8.76 -7.97 -2.87
C PHE A 69 8.65 -6.49 -2.53
N SER A 70 7.93 -5.73 -3.35
CA SER A 70 7.50 -4.38 -2.99
C SER A 70 6.49 -4.44 -1.84
N ARG A 71 6.26 -3.32 -1.16
CA ARG A 71 5.20 -3.25 -0.14
C ARG A 71 3.82 -3.50 -0.74
N TYR A 72 3.63 -3.12 -2.00
CA TYR A 72 2.40 -3.41 -2.73
C TYR A 72 2.15 -4.92 -2.80
N ASP A 73 3.16 -5.69 -3.20
CA ASP A 73 3.06 -7.15 -3.27
C ASP A 73 2.81 -7.75 -1.88
N ARG A 74 3.45 -7.23 -0.85
CA ARG A 74 3.21 -7.69 0.53
C ARG A 74 1.76 -7.50 0.95
N VAL A 75 1.17 -6.35 0.63
CA VAL A 75 -0.23 -6.07 0.95
C VAL A 75 -1.14 -7.05 0.21
N CYS A 76 -0.89 -7.29 -1.07
CA CYS A 76 -1.66 -8.24 -1.87
C CYS A 76 -1.55 -9.66 -1.31
N ASN A 77 -0.33 -10.09 -0.98
CA ASN A 77 -0.08 -11.41 -0.41
C ASN A 77 -0.74 -11.57 0.95
N SER A 78 -0.66 -10.55 1.79
CA SER A 78 -1.33 -10.55 3.11
C SER A 78 -2.83 -10.72 2.96
N LEU A 79 -3.44 -10.03 1.99
CA LEU A 79 -4.86 -10.14 1.73
C LEU A 79 -5.23 -11.56 1.25
N LEU A 80 -4.42 -12.14 0.35
CA LEU A 80 -4.65 -13.49 -0.15
C LEU A 80 -4.53 -14.54 0.96
N GLU A 81 -3.51 -14.44 1.81
CA GLU A 81 -3.33 -15.36 2.92
C GLU A 81 -4.48 -15.25 3.91
N TYR A 82 -4.93 -14.06 4.18
CA TYR A 82 -6.08 -13.84 5.06
C TYR A 82 -7.35 -14.49 4.50
N LYS A 83 -7.55 -14.38 3.19
CA LYS A 83 -8.66 -14.99 2.48
C LYS A 83 -8.64 -16.51 2.58
N ASN A 84 -7.44 -17.09 2.66
CA ASN A 84 -7.24 -18.54 2.79
C ASN A 84 -7.24 -19.01 4.26
N GLY A 85 -7.56 -18.15 5.19
CA GLY A 85 -7.61 -18.45 6.62
C GLY A 85 -6.27 -18.41 7.33
N ASN A 86 -5.20 -18.00 6.67
CA ASN A 86 -3.88 -17.87 7.25
C ASN A 86 -3.65 -16.45 7.76
N ARG A 87 -3.05 -16.34 8.93
CA ARG A 87 -2.69 -15.04 9.49
C ARG A 87 -1.29 -14.67 8.98
N PRO A 88 -1.10 -13.51 8.29
CA PRO A 88 0.18 -13.18 7.67
C PRO A 88 1.26 -12.72 8.65
N PHE A 89 0.91 -12.59 9.91
CA PHE A 89 1.84 -12.17 10.96
C PHE A 89 1.81 -13.15 12.13
#